data_e6d2efa6223e328a8309e4ab645c2e0c
#
_entry.id   e6d2efa6223e328a8309e4ab645c2e0c
#
_cell.length_a   1.000
_cell.length_b   1.000
_cell.length_c   1.000
_cell.angle_alpha   90.00
_cell.angle_beta   90.00
_cell.angle_gamma   90.00
#
_symmetry.space_group_name_H-M   'P 1'
#
loop_
_entity.id
_entity.type
_entity.pdbx_description
1 polymer ?
#
loop_
_entity_poly.entity_id
_entity_poly.type
_entity_poly.pdbx_seq_one_letter_code
_entity_poly.pdbx_strand_id
1 'polypeptide(L)'
;MEMAVVQLGGHPMYIKPDELGIDSRETAEDVVRVMAGYHRILAARVFDHGRLERMAAANAMPIVNLLSDLAHPMQALADLLTIEQEIGLTKVGKVAYVGDANNVWRSLALGCSMLGIETSVASPAGHKPTEVDLDRVLSCGGSVQVTDDPREAVEGADVVYTDVWTSMGQEDEKSERLDAFRPFTVDASLMEVASASSIFMHCLPAHRGEEVTDEVIESPQSRVFLQAHNRMHSARGLLSWISGEVSKNDQ
;
A
#
# COMPACT_ATOMS: atom_id res chain seq x y z
N MET A 1 -12.10 -3.95 5.53
CA MET A 1 -12.98 -4.47 4.45
C MET A 1 -14.39 -4.78 4.97
N GLU A 2 -14.61 -5.65 5.96
CA GLU A 2 -15.94 -6.06 6.45
C GLU A 2 -16.86 -4.88 6.76
N MET A 3 -16.41 -3.91 7.56
CA MET A 3 -17.23 -2.72 7.88
C MET A 3 -17.61 -1.90 6.64
N ALA A 4 -16.76 -1.87 5.62
CA ALA A 4 -17.09 -1.21 4.35
C ALA A 4 -18.25 -1.93 3.63
N VAL A 5 -18.23 -3.26 3.61
CA VAL A 5 -19.32 -4.09 3.05
C VAL A 5 -20.61 -3.87 3.82
N VAL A 6 -20.57 -3.93 5.15
CA VAL A 6 -21.77 -3.71 6.01
C VAL A 6 -22.37 -2.33 5.79
N GLN A 7 -21.54 -1.27 5.71
CA GLN A 7 -22.00 0.10 5.48
C GLN A 7 -22.61 0.31 4.09
N LEU A 8 -22.28 -0.54 3.11
CA LEU A 8 -22.90 -0.56 1.79
C LEU A 8 -24.16 -1.46 1.70
N GLY A 9 -24.59 -2.02 2.84
CA GLY A 9 -25.75 -2.92 2.90
C GLY A 9 -25.47 -4.36 2.49
N GLY A 10 -24.19 -4.72 2.29
CA GLY A 10 -23.77 -6.07 1.96
C GLY A 10 -23.56 -6.94 3.20
N HIS A 11 -23.33 -8.23 2.97
CA HIS A 11 -22.98 -9.21 4.01
C HIS A 11 -21.55 -9.74 3.77
N PRO A 12 -20.58 -9.41 4.62
CA PRO A 12 -19.22 -9.94 4.49
C PRO A 12 -19.15 -11.34 5.10
N MET A 13 -18.37 -12.22 4.46
CA MET A 13 -17.97 -13.51 5.03
C MET A 13 -16.45 -13.55 5.11
N TYR A 14 -15.91 -13.77 6.31
CA TYR A 14 -14.49 -13.98 6.50
C TYR A 14 -14.18 -15.47 6.56
N ILE A 15 -13.26 -15.91 5.71
CA ILE A 15 -12.80 -17.31 5.65
C ILE A 15 -11.30 -17.32 5.92
N LYS A 16 -10.87 -18.15 6.87
CA LYS A 16 -9.46 -18.28 7.19
C LYS A 16 -8.72 -19.10 6.13
N PRO A 17 -7.40 -18.88 5.96
CA PRO A 17 -6.61 -19.60 4.96
C PRO A 17 -6.63 -21.12 5.11
N ASP A 18 -6.61 -21.61 6.35
CA ASP A 18 -6.64 -23.03 6.69
C ASP A 18 -8.01 -23.71 6.42
N GLU A 19 -9.09 -22.94 6.41
CA GLU A 19 -10.42 -23.44 6.07
C GLU A 19 -10.59 -23.71 4.58
N LEU A 20 -9.97 -22.88 3.72
CA LEU A 20 -10.00 -23.05 2.26
C LEU A 20 -8.97 -24.09 1.76
N GLY A 21 -7.77 -24.08 2.34
CA GLY A 21 -6.67 -24.95 1.91
C GLY A 21 -6.28 -24.74 0.45
N ILE A 22 -6.20 -23.47 0.00
CA ILE A 22 -5.84 -23.12 -1.38
C ILE A 22 -4.48 -23.72 -1.75
N ASP A 23 -4.42 -24.36 -2.92
CA ASP A 23 -3.27 -25.10 -3.46
C ASP A 23 -2.84 -26.33 -2.62
N SER A 24 -3.59 -26.67 -1.56
CA SER A 24 -3.39 -27.92 -0.80
C SER A 24 -4.58 -28.86 -0.89
N ARG A 25 -5.80 -28.35 -0.92
CA ARG A 25 -7.05 -29.12 -1.09
C ARG A 25 -7.70 -28.86 -2.44
N GLU A 26 -7.75 -27.60 -2.87
CA GLU A 26 -8.34 -27.15 -4.12
C GLU A 26 -7.44 -26.12 -4.77
N THR A 27 -7.49 -26.01 -6.10
CA THR A 27 -6.78 -24.98 -6.83
C THR A 27 -7.36 -23.59 -6.57
N ALA A 28 -6.57 -22.52 -6.69
CA ALA A 28 -7.04 -21.17 -6.54
C ALA A 28 -8.20 -20.85 -7.52
N GLU A 29 -8.13 -21.40 -8.73
CA GLU A 29 -9.12 -21.24 -9.80
C GLU A 29 -10.46 -21.90 -9.44
N ASP A 30 -10.44 -23.10 -8.86
CA ASP A 30 -11.67 -23.81 -8.49
C ASP A 30 -12.35 -23.15 -7.29
N VAL A 31 -11.57 -22.71 -6.30
CA VAL A 31 -12.08 -21.93 -5.17
C VAL A 31 -12.87 -20.72 -5.68
N VAL A 32 -12.31 -19.93 -6.63
CA VAL A 32 -12.99 -18.74 -7.16
C VAL A 32 -14.27 -19.12 -7.92
N ARG A 33 -14.24 -20.17 -8.74
CA ARG A 33 -15.43 -20.65 -9.47
C ARG A 33 -16.56 -21.06 -8.54
N VAL A 34 -16.25 -21.76 -7.44
CA VAL A 34 -17.24 -22.15 -6.43
C VAL A 34 -17.78 -20.90 -5.71
N MET A 35 -16.87 -20.00 -5.27
CA MET A 35 -17.26 -18.77 -4.55
C MET A 35 -18.12 -17.83 -5.39
N ALA A 36 -17.94 -17.80 -6.70
CA ALA A 36 -18.75 -16.99 -7.62
C ALA A 36 -20.24 -17.36 -7.60
N GLY A 37 -20.59 -18.58 -7.19
CA GLY A 37 -21.97 -18.99 -7.00
C GLY A 37 -22.65 -18.42 -5.74
N TYR A 38 -21.87 -17.88 -4.80
CA TYR A 38 -22.35 -17.40 -3.50
C TYR A 38 -22.07 -15.92 -3.27
N HIS A 39 -21.02 -15.38 -3.89
CA HIS A 39 -20.49 -14.05 -3.62
C HIS A 39 -20.34 -13.24 -4.91
N ARG A 40 -20.43 -11.91 -4.80
CA ARG A 40 -20.25 -10.97 -5.91
C ARG A 40 -18.81 -10.49 -6.08
N ILE A 41 -18.03 -10.49 -5.01
CA ILE A 41 -16.66 -10.00 -4.97
C ILE A 41 -15.87 -10.89 -4.01
N LEU A 42 -14.67 -11.28 -4.39
CA LEU A 42 -13.70 -11.96 -3.53
C LEU A 42 -12.56 -10.99 -3.20
N ALA A 43 -12.33 -10.73 -1.92
CA ALA A 43 -11.21 -9.94 -1.45
C ALA A 43 -10.21 -10.86 -0.74
N ALA A 44 -8.99 -10.96 -1.25
CA ALA A 44 -8.00 -11.90 -0.74
C ALA A 44 -6.73 -11.20 -0.22
N ARG A 45 -6.27 -11.64 0.96
CA ARG A 45 -4.95 -11.34 1.48
C ARG A 45 -4.14 -12.62 1.45
N VAL A 46 -3.14 -12.67 0.60
CA VAL A 46 -2.28 -13.84 0.38
C VAL A 46 -0.82 -13.42 0.44
N PHE A 47 0.09 -14.35 0.64
CA PHE A 47 1.51 -14.07 0.50
C PHE A 47 1.89 -14.06 -0.98
N ASP A 48 1.74 -15.17 -1.68
CA ASP A 48 2.08 -15.34 -3.09
C ASP A 48 1.13 -14.56 -4.02
N HIS A 49 1.63 -13.52 -4.68
CA HIS A 49 0.87 -12.72 -5.65
C HIS A 49 0.35 -13.54 -6.83
N GLY A 50 1.08 -14.54 -7.27
CA GLY A 50 0.69 -15.43 -8.36
C GLY A 50 -0.63 -16.17 -8.10
N ARG A 51 -1.00 -16.38 -6.83
CA ARG A 51 -2.35 -16.90 -6.48
C ARG A 51 -3.45 -15.94 -6.88
N LEU A 52 -3.26 -14.64 -6.64
CA LEU A 52 -4.25 -13.62 -7.05
C LEU A 52 -4.38 -13.54 -8.57
N GLU A 53 -3.26 -13.63 -9.27
CA GLU A 53 -3.27 -13.64 -10.74
C GLU A 53 -4.05 -14.85 -11.29
N ARG A 54 -3.83 -16.05 -10.73
CA ARG A 54 -4.59 -17.25 -11.10
C ARG A 54 -6.07 -17.13 -10.75
N MET A 55 -6.40 -16.59 -9.57
CA MET A 55 -7.79 -16.31 -9.19
C MET A 55 -8.45 -15.36 -10.17
N ALA A 56 -7.78 -14.28 -10.55
CA ALA A 56 -8.29 -13.31 -11.49
C ALA A 56 -8.43 -13.89 -12.92
N ALA A 57 -7.46 -14.70 -13.35
CA ALA A 57 -7.47 -15.38 -14.65
C ALA A 57 -8.65 -16.37 -14.80
N ALA A 58 -9.19 -16.93 -13.71
CA ALA A 58 -10.39 -17.75 -13.73
C ALA A 58 -11.63 -17.00 -14.23
N ASN A 59 -11.61 -15.67 -14.20
CA ASN A 59 -12.63 -14.75 -14.72
C ASN A 59 -14.06 -15.06 -14.27
N ALA A 60 -14.23 -15.58 -13.05
CA ALA A 60 -15.54 -15.99 -12.53
C ALA A 60 -16.20 -14.88 -11.69
N MET A 61 -15.41 -13.99 -11.11
CA MET A 61 -15.88 -12.87 -10.31
C MET A 61 -14.75 -11.84 -10.11
N PRO A 62 -15.05 -10.57 -9.74
CA PRO A 62 -14.04 -9.59 -9.38
C PRO A 62 -13.19 -10.03 -8.18
N ILE A 63 -11.87 -9.90 -8.31
CA ILE A 63 -10.88 -10.19 -7.26
C ILE A 63 -10.26 -8.90 -6.76
N VAL A 64 -10.29 -8.67 -5.45
CA VAL A 64 -9.65 -7.51 -4.81
C VAL A 64 -8.42 -7.97 -4.04
N ASN A 65 -7.26 -7.48 -4.42
CA ASN A 65 -6.01 -7.70 -3.67
C ASN A 65 -6.01 -6.83 -2.40
N LEU A 66 -6.16 -7.46 -1.22
CA LEU A 66 -6.04 -6.77 0.07
C LEU A 66 -4.58 -6.56 0.48
N LEU A 67 -3.72 -7.49 0.13
CA LEU A 67 -2.27 -7.47 0.28
C LEU A 67 -1.68 -8.76 -0.31
N SER A 68 -0.52 -8.64 -0.94
CA SER A 68 0.36 -9.73 -1.30
C SER A 68 1.82 -9.33 -1.04
N ASP A 69 2.76 -10.26 -1.23
CA ASP A 69 4.20 -9.97 -1.18
C ASP A 69 4.63 -8.88 -2.18
N LEU A 70 3.97 -8.82 -3.34
CA LEU A 70 4.29 -7.86 -4.41
C LEU A 70 3.56 -6.53 -4.26
N ALA A 71 2.34 -6.47 -3.72
CA ALA A 71 1.51 -5.28 -3.79
C ALA A 71 0.54 -5.11 -2.60
N HIS A 72 0.26 -3.85 -2.24
CA HIS A 72 -0.75 -3.46 -1.26
C HIS A 72 -1.70 -2.36 -1.82
N PRO A 73 -2.44 -2.63 -2.90
CA PRO A 73 -3.21 -1.61 -3.61
C PRO A 73 -4.29 -0.94 -2.75
N MET A 74 -4.89 -1.68 -1.80
CA MET A 74 -5.88 -1.10 -0.88
C MET A 74 -5.28 -0.08 0.08
N GLN A 75 -3.98 -0.19 0.40
CA GLN A 75 -3.26 0.82 1.15
C GLN A 75 -3.01 2.04 0.28
N ALA A 76 -2.49 1.86 -0.93
CA ALA A 76 -2.24 2.97 -1.85
C ALA A 76 -3.52 3.81 -2.14
N LEU A 77 -4.68 3.18 -2.26
CA LEU A 77 -5.95 3.91 -2.39
C LEU A 77 -6.29 4.74 -1.14
N ALA A 78 -5.98 4.25 0.06
CA ALA A 78 -6.16 5.01 1.30
C ALA A 78 -5.16 6.17 1.41
N ASP A 79 -3.94 5.94 0.95
CA ASP A 79 -2.87 6.93 0.93
C ASP A 79 -3.23 8.10 0.00
N LEU A 80 -3.63 7.79 -1.23
CA LEU A 80 -4.07 8.78 -2.20
C LEU A 80 -5.32 9.54 -1.75
N LEU A 81 -6.27 8.86 -1.10
CA LEU A 81 -7.43 9.52 -0.50
C LEU A 81 -7.01 10.49 0.62
N THR A 82 -6.01 10.14 1.42
CA THR A 82 -5.49 11.01 2.48
C THR A 82 -4.78 12.22 1.88
N ILE A 83 -3.97 12.03 0.85
CA ILE A 83 -3.30 13.11 0.12
C ILE A 83 -4.34 14.05 -0.52
N GLU A 84 -5.40 13.50 -1.12
CA GLU A 84 -6.49 14.31 -1.68
C GLU A 84 -7.16 15.20 -0.62
N GLN A 85 -7.44 14.65 0.55
CA GLN A 85 -8.11 15.38 1.63
C GLN A 85 -7.26 16.48 2.26
N GLU A 86 -5.95 16.26 2.39
CA GLU A 86 -5.04 17.14 3.10
C GLU A 86 -4.35 18.17 2.18
N ILE A 87 -4.04 17.78 0.97
CA ILE A 87 -3.26 18.61 0.02
C ILE A 87 -4.04 18.85 -1.27
N GLY A 88 -4.72 17.80 -1.79
CA GLY A 88 -5.30 17.71 -3.11
C GLY A 88 -4.35 17.06 -4.13
N LEU A 89 -4.81 16.02 -4.83
CA LEU A 89 -4.00 15.25 -5.79
C LEU A 89 -3.46 16.08 -6.96
N THR A 90 -4.10 17.20 -7.27
CA THR A 90 -3.63 18.13 -8.31
C THR A 90 -2.61 19.17 -7.81
N LYS A 91 -2.35 19.21 -6.50
CA LYS A 91 -1.46 20.19 -5.87
C LYS A 91 -0.21 19.55 -5.30
N VAL A 92 -0.27 18.27 -4.92
CA VAL A 92 0.90 17.55 -4.45
C VAL A 92 1.90 17.39 -5.59
N GLY A 93 3.13 17.83 -5.37
CA GLY A 93 4.22 17.73 -6.35
C GLY A 93 5.05 16.47 -6.16
N LYS A 94 5.43 16.19 -4.92
CA LYS A 94 6.38 15.12 -4.61
C LYS A 94 5.99 14.32 -3.38
N VAL A 95 6.04 12.99 -3.50
CA VAL A 95 5.91 12.02 -2.40
C VAL A 95 7.25 11.33 -2.19
N ALA A 96 7.85 11.51 -1.01
CA ALA A 96 9.09 10.86 -0.60
C ALA A 96 8.82 9.65 0.26
N TYR A 97 9.42 8.52 -0.08
CA TYR A 97 9.38 7.29 0.70
C TYR A 97 10.76 7.00 1.30
N VAL A 98 10.82 6.71 2.60
CA VAL A 98 12.07 6.43 3.31
C VAL A 98 11.97 5.06 3.96
N GLY A 99 12.80 4.11 3.55
CA GLY A 99 12.79 2.75 4.09
C GLY A 99 12.93 1.65 3.04
N ASP A 100 12.35 0.49 3.29
CA ASP A 100 12.38 -0.65 2.38
C ASP A 100 11.46 -0.44 1.18
N ALA A 101 11.97 -0.56 -0.04
CA ALA A 101 11.18 -0.48 -1.27
C ALA A 101 10.30 -1.74 -1.46
N ASN A 102 9.44 -2.00 -0.47
CA ASN A 102 8.57 -3.16 -0.35
C ASN A 102 7.26 -3.04 -1.18
N ASN A 103 6.31 -3.92 -0.92
CA ASN A 103 4.99 -3.93 -1.59
C ASN A 103 4.15 -2.66 -1.33
N VAL A 104 4.35 -1.96 -0.21
CA VAL A 104 3.69 -0.68 0.10
C VAL A 104 4.25 0.42 -0.81
N TRP A 105 5.59 0.55 -0.86
CA TRP A 105 6.24 1.49 -1.76
C TRP A 105 5.82 1.26 -3.22
N ARG A 106 5.88 0.01 -3.71
CA ARG A 106 5.50 -0.35 -5.10
C ARG A 106 4.10 0.14 -5.45
N SER A 107 3.15 -0.09 -4.56
CA SER A 107 1.76 0.29 -4.80
C SER A 107 1.54 1.80 -4.74
N LEU A 108 2.20 2.49 -3.79
CA LEU A 108 2.15 3.93 -3.65
C LEU A 108 2.79 4.63 -4.86
N ALA A 109 4.00 4.22 -5.25
CA ALA A 109 4.72 4.80 -6.39
C ALA A 109 3.94 4.61 -7.69
N LEU A 110 3.33 3.44 -7.90
CA LEU A 110 2.49 3.19 -9.07
C LEU A 110 1.24 4.09 -9.07
N GLY A 111 0.57 4.23 -7.94
CA GLY A 111 -0.59 5.11 -7.81
C GLY A 111 -0.24 6.59 -8.03
N CYS A 112 0.88 7.06 -7.49
CA CYS A 112 1.41 8.41 -7.74
C CYS A 112 1.73 8.62 -9.22
N SER A 113 2.40 7.64 -9.85
CA SER A 113 2.74 7.69 -11.27
C SER A 113 1.52 7.87 -12.17
N MET A 114 0.46 7.09 -11.93
CA MET A 114 -0.81 7.20 -12.69
C MET A 114 -1.47 8.58 -12.57
N LEU A 115 -1.13 9.34 -11.54
CA LEU A 115 -1.65 10.69 -11.28
C LEU A 115 -0.66 11.80 -11.67
N GLY A 116 0.51 11.44 -12.20
CA GLY A 116 1.56 12.40 -12.56
C GLY A 116 2.25 13.04 -11.37
N ILE A 117 2.20 12.41 -10.19
CA ILE A 117 2.86 12.86 -8.96
C ILE A 117 4.29 12.28 -8.95
N GLU A 118 5.27 13.16 -8.73
CA GLU A 118 6.67 12.74 -8.60
C GLU A 118 6.90 11.91 -7.34
N THR A 119 7.74 10.87 -7.44
CA THR A 119 8.13 10.07 -6.29
C THR A 119 9.63 10.05 -6.09
N SER A 120 10.06 10.00 -4.85
CA SER A 120 11.44 9.71 -4.47
C SER A 120 11.48 8.58 -3.45
N VAL A 121 12.53 7.78 -3.48
CA VAL A 121 12.73 6.70 -2.52
C VAL A 121 14.15 6.66 -2.03
N ALA A 122 14.32 6.71 -0.70
CA ALA A 122 15.59 6.46 -0.04
C ALA A 122 15.56 5.09 0.62
N SER A 123 16.47 4.21 0.22
CA SER A 123 16.60 2.85 0.76
C SER A 123 18.07 2.46 0.88
N PRO A 124 18.45 1.68 1.90
CA PRO A 124 19.80 1.15 2.00
C PRO A 124 20.14 0.22 0.83
N ALA A 125 21.43 -0.01 0.63
CA ALA A 125 21.91 -0.96 -0.38
C ALA A 125 21.26 -2.34 -0.17
N GLY A 126 20.79 -2.95 -1.28
CA GLY A 126 20.09 -4.24 -1.24
C GLY A 126 18.57 -4.16 -0.99
N HIS A 127 18.05 -2.97 -0.62
CA HIS A 127 16.62 -2.75 -0.37
C HIS A 127 15.99 -1.67 -1.27
N LYS A 128 16.72 -1.24 -2.28
CA LYS A 128 16.25 -0.31 -3.32
C LYS A 128 15.22 -0.99 -4.24
N PRO A 129 14.39 -0.20 -4.96
CA PRO A 129 13.52 -0.75 -5.99
C PRO A 129 14.28 -1.57 -7.01
N THR A 130 13.69 -2.65 -7.49
CA THR A 130 14.24 -3.42 -8.60
C THR A 130 14.01 -2.70 -9.94
N GLU A 131 14.78 -3.07 -10.97
CA GLU A 131 14.56 -2.55 -12.34
C GLU A 131 13.12 -2.81 -12.81
N VAL A 132 12.54 -3.97 -12.48
CA VAL A 132 11.15 -4.31 -12.84
C VAL A 132 10.15 -3.36 -12.15
N ASP A 133 10.40 -2.98 -10.89
CA ASP A 133 9.55 -2.05 -10.17
C ASP A 133 9.61 -0.65 -10.81
N LEU A 134 10.81 -0.19 -11.15
CA LEU A 134 11.03 1.09 -11.81
C LEU A 134 10.38 1.14 -13.20
N ASP A 135 10.55 0.09 -14.01
CA ASP A 135 9.95 -0.02 -15.34
C ASP A 135 8.41 0.07 -15.27
N ARG A 136 7.79 -0.56 -14.26
CA ARG A 136 6.34 -0.46 -14.04
C ARG A 136 5.90 0.97 -13.76
N VAL A 137 6.60 1.67 -12.87
CA VAL A 137 6.28 3.07 -12.53
C VAL A 137 6.48 3.98 -13.74
N LEU A 138 7.61 3.85 -14.44
CA LEU A 138 7.93 4.64 -15.63
C LEU A 138 6.95 4.38 -16.78
N SER A 139 6.48 3.13 -16.96
CA SER A 139 5.50 2.79 -18.00
C SER A 139 4.14 3.45 -17.78
N CYS A 140 3.81 3.86 -16.55
CA CYS A 140 2.63 4.64 -16.21
C CYS A 140 2.82 6.16 -16.36
N GLY A 141 3.99 6.61 -16.85
CA GLY A 141 4.30 8.01 -17.09
C GLY A 141 4.87 8.76 -15.89
N GLY A 142 5.17 8.07 -14.79
CA GLY A 142 5.76 8.66 -13.59
C GLY A 142 7.26 8.86 -13.66
N SER A 143 7.80 9.52 -12.64
CA SER A 143 9.22 9.67 -12.37
C SER A 143 9.55 9.18 -10.98
N VAL A 144 10.71 8.56 -10.81
CA VAL A 144 11.21 8.07 -9.52
C VAL A 144 12.66 8.50 -9.35
N GLN A 145 12.94 9.26 -8.29
CA GLN A 145 14.30 9.49 -7.83
C GLN A 145 14.68 8.38 -6.84
N VAL A 146 15.76 7.65 -7.08
CA VAL A 146 16.26 6.59 -6.19
C VAL A 146 17.58 7.01 -5.59
N THR A 147 17.67 7.06 -4.28
CA THR A 147 18.89 7.46 -3.55
C THR A 147 19.14 6.54 -2.35
N ASP A 148 20.30 6.67 -1.70
CA ASP A 148 20.61 6.11 -0.38
C ASP A 148 20.72 7.18 0.71
N ASP A 149 20.42 8.45 0.36
CA ASP A 149 20.36 9.56 1.31
C ASP A 149 18.88 9.95 1.59
N PRO A 150 18.38 9.70 2.82
CA PRO A 150 17.03 10.12 3.21
C PRO A 150 16.77 11.62 3.03
N ARG A 151 17.79 12.46 3.27
CA ARG A 151 17.63 13.91 3.15
C ARG A 151 17.42 14.34 1.70
N GLU A 152 18.19 13.74 0.79
CA GLU A 152 18.03 13.98 -0.65
C GLU A 152 16.63 13.56 -1.14
N ALA A 153 16.12 12.41 -0.69
CA ALA A 153 14.79 11.95 -1.05
C ALA A 153 13.69 12.90 -0.56
N VAL A 154 13.81 13.37 0.70
CA VAL A 154 12.77 14.15 1.39
C VAL A 154 12.81 15.63 1.00
N GLU A 155 13.91 16.13 0.43
CA GLU A 155 14.05 17.55 0.07
C GLU A 155 12.87 18.05 -0.78
N GLY A 156 12.16 19.04 -0.22
CA GLY A 156 11.01 19.67 -0.86
C GLY A 156 9.78 18.78 -1.05
N ALA A 157 9.73 17.59 -0.45
CA ALA A 157 8.58 16.71 -0.56
C ALA A 157 7.36 17.25 0.19
N ASP A 158 6.18 17.09 -0.39
CA ASP A 158 4.89 17.44 0.23
C ASP A 158 4.38 16.31 1.15
N VAL A 159 4.82 15.10 0.89
CA VAL A 159 4.51 13.90 1.70
C VAL A 159 5.78 13.16 2.01
N VAL A 160 6.00 12.86 3.29
CA VAL A 160 7.05 11.94 3.77
C VAL A 160 6.37 10.67 4.25
N TYR A 161 6.74 9.55 3.66
CA TYR A 161 6.14 8.24 3.94
C TYR A 161 7.20 7.24 4.41
N THR A 162 6.88 6.43 5.40
CA THR A 162 7.70 5.27 5.78
C THR A 162 6.82 4.07 6.14
N ASP A 163 7.42 2.90 6.22
CA ASP A 163 6.82 1.65 6.66
C ASP A 163 7.81 0.85 7.48
N VAL A 164 7.33 -0.18 8.16
CA VAL A 164 8.18 -1.08 8.96
C VAL A 164 9.35 -1.63 8.15
N TRP A 165 10.52 -1.70 8.77
CA TRP A 165 11.72 -2.23 8.11
C TRP A 165 11.74 -3.74 7.99
N THR A 166 10.96 -4.44 8.83
CA THR A 166 10.83 -5.90 8.81
C THR A 166 9.38 -6.25 8.55
N SER A 167 9.09 -6.71 7.34
CA SER A 167 7.76 -7.18 6.95
C SER A 167 7.53 -8.65 7.31
N MET A 168 6.30 -9.14 7.13
CA MET A 168 5.95 -10.55 7.36
C MET A 168 6.88 -11.49 6.57
N GLY A 169 7.44 -12.49 7.25
CA GLY A 169 8.33 -13.49 6.66
C GLY A 169 9.81 -13.07 6.61
N GLN A 170 10.18 -11.93 7.23
CA GLN A 170 11.55 -11.43 7.30
C GLN A 170 12.07 -11.36 8.76
N GLU A 171 11.38 -12.01 9.69
CA GLU A 171 11.67 -11.93 11.12
C GLU A 171 13.08 -12.43 11.48
N ASP A 172 13.60 -13.39 10.72
CA ASP A 172 14.95 -13.97 10.91
C ASP A 172 16.07 -12.96 10.52
N GLU A 173 15.79 -11.98 9.67
CA GLU A 173 16.73 -10.94 9.22
C GLU A 173 16.67 -9.68 10.09
N LYS A 174 15.83 -9.65 11.13
CA LYS A 174 15.51 -8.42 11.88
C LYS A 174 16.74 -7.66 12.37
N SER A 175 17.73 -8.34 12.90
CA SER A 175 18.93 -7.69 13.47
C SER A 175 19.78 -6.98 12.40
N GLU A 176 20.01 -7.63 11.27
CA GLU A 176 20.78 -7.08 10.14
C GLU A 176 20.03 -5.91 9.50
N ARG A 177 18.71 -6.02 9.38
CA ARG A 177 17.86 -4.97 8.83
C ARG A 177 17.86 -3.73 9.74
N LEU A 178 17.73 -3.89 11.07
CA LEU A 178 17.79 -2.79 12.02
C LEU A 178 19.08 -1.97 11.88
N ASP A 179 20.24 -2.61 11.70
CA ASP A 179 21.50 -1.91 11.54
C ASP A 179 21.59 -1.19 10.19
N ALA A 180 21.13 -1.83 9.11
CA ALA A 180 21.14 -1.25 7.77
C ALA A 180 20.18 -0.04 7.65
N PHE A 181 19.02 -0.12 8.28
CA PHE A 181 17.96 0.89 8.15
C PHE A 181 18.03 2.01 9.19
N ARG A 182 18.85 1.90 10.24
CA ARG A 182 18.98 2.96 11.26
C ARG A 182 19.20 4.38 10.70
N PRO A 183 20.00 4.61 9.64
CA PRO A 183 20.12 5.93 9.02
C PRO A 183 18.85 6.45 8.33
N PHE A 184 17.85 5.58 8.16
CA PHE A 184 16.59 5.85 7.47
C PHE A 184 15.42 6.09 8.44
N THR A 185 15.69 6.31 9.72
CA THR A 185 14.67 6.72 10.70
C THR A 185 14.10 8.08 10.31
N VAL A 186 12.78 8.18 10.21
CA VAL A 186 12.09 9.47 10.03
C VAL A 186 11.96 10.13 11.40
N ASP A 187 12.77 11.15 11.63
CA ASP A 187 12.77 12.00 12.82
C ASP A 187 12.39 13.45 12.48
N ALA A 188 12.30 14.30 13.51
CA ALA A 188 11.96 15.71 13.32
C ALA A 188 12.96 16.44 12.42
N SER A 189 14.26 16.10 12.49
CA SER A 189 15.31 16.73 11.69
C SER A 189 15.22 16.36 10.21
N LEU A 190 14.71 15.18 9.88
CA LEU A 190 14.41 14.79 8.51
C LEU A 190 13.15 15.48 8.00
N MET A 191 12.13 15.61 8.84
CA MET A 191 10.89 16.32 8.48
C MET A 191 11.12 17.81 8.19
N GLU A 192 12.12 18.45 8.82
CA GLU A 192 12.49 19.85 8.54
C GLU A 192 13.07 20.05 7.12
N VAL A 193 13.54 19.00 6.44
CA VAL A 193 14.05 19.06 5.07
C VAL A 193 12.93 19.07 4.03
N ALA A 194 11.77 18.52 4.40
CA ALA A 194 10.60 18.51 3.56
C ALA A 194 9.98 19.91 3.41
N SER A 195 8.98 20.01 2.56
CA SER A 195 8.16 21.22 2.42
C SER A 195 7.59 21.67 3.78
N ALA A 196 7.54 22.97 4.04
CA ALA A 196 7.04 23.50 5.32
C ALA A 196 5.59 23.08 5.64
N SER A 197 4.81 22.74 4.61
CA SER A 197 3.43 22.23 4.72
C SER A 197 3.35 20.72 4.54
N SER A 198 4.47 20.01 4.56
CA SER A 198 4.51 18.56 4.36
C SER A 198 3.72 17.81 5.41
N ILE A 199 3.16 16.67 5.00
CA ILE A 199 2.51 15.72 5.90
C ILE A 199 3.36 14.44 6.05
N PHE A 200 3.27 13.83 7.22
CA PHE A 200 3.86 12.51 7.49
C PHE A 200 2.80 11.41 7.40
N MET A 201 3.14 10.31 6.74
CA MET A 201 2.26 9.16 6.54
C MET A 201 2.97 7.83 6.87
N HIS A 202 2.20 6.86 7.37
CA HIS A 202 2.65 5.50 7.68
C HIS A 202 1.45 4.55 7.66
N CYS A 203 1.56 3.41 7.01
CA CYS A 203 0.43 2.49 6.86
C CYS A 203 0.01 1.78 8.15
N LEU A 204 0.82 1.87 9.22
CA LEU A 204 0.65 1.17 10.51
C LEU A 204 0.59 -0.38 10.37
N PRO A 205 1.03 -1.13 11.40
CA PRO A 205 1.58 -0.65 12.69
C PRO A 205 2.97 -0.04 12.55
N ALA A 206 3.32 0.92 13.38
CA ALA A 206 4.64 1.55 13.42
C ALA A 206 5.47 1.01 14.60
N HIS A 207 6.77 0.80 14.37
CA HIS A 207 7.75 0.50 15.43
C HIS A 207 8.43 1.80 15.86
N ARG A 208 7.83 2.48 16.81
CA ARG A 208 8.32 3.76 17.34
C ARG A 208 9.75 3.62 17.89
N GLY A 209 10.66 4.48 17.42
CA GLY A 209 12.09 4.41 17.71
C GLY A 209 12.89 3.54 16.74
N GLU A 210 12.23 2.88 15.77
CA GLU A 210 12.84 2.22 14.63
C GLU A 210 12.68 3.10 13.37
N GLU A 211 11.72 2.82 12.50
CA GLU A 211 11.52 3.56 11.23
C GLU A 211 11.00 4.99 11.43
N VAL A 212 10.41 5.30 12.57
CA VAL A 212 9.87 6.63 12.88
C VAL A 212 9.95 6.92 14.38
N THR A 213 10.20 8.18 14.74
CA THR A 213 10.19 8.61 16.14
C THR A 213 8.77 8.90 16.65
N ASP A 214 8.59 8.83 18.00
CA ASP A 214 7.35 9.24 18.66
C ASP A 214 6.97 10.69 18.32
N GLU A 215 7.96 11.56 18.31
CA GLU A 215 7.79 12.98 18.03
C GLU A 215 7.13 13.21 16.66
N VAL A 216 7.54 12.49 15.62
CA VAL A 216 6.96 12.61 14.28
C VAL A 216 5.55 12.05 14.23
N ILE A 217 5.28 10.88 14.82
CA ILE A 217 3.93 10.29 14.83
C ILE A 217 2.92 11.20 15.55
N GLU A 218 3.33 11.84 16.63
CA GLU A 218 2.46 12.73 17.42
C GLU A 218 2.49 14.18 16.95
N SER A 219 3.24 14.50 15.90
CA SER A 219 3.38 15.86 15.39
C SER A 219 2.09 16.35 14.71
N PRO A 220 1.90 17.68 14.59
CA PRO A 220 0.81 18.25 13.80
C PRO A 220 0.87 17.91 12.31
N GLN A 221 2.03 17.48 11.79
CA GLN A 221 2.20 17.03 10.40
C GLN A 221 1.71 15.59 10.18
N SER A 222 1.59 14.79 11.22
CA SER A 222 1.19 13.39 11.13
C SER A 222 -0.24 13.21 10.66
N ARG A 223 -0.44 12.31 9.71
CA ARG A 223 -1.75 11.92 9.18
C ARG A 223 -2.01 10.41 9.32
N VAL A 224 -1.18 9.73 10.11
CA VAL A 224 -1.22 8.25 10.24
C VAL A 224 -2.59 7.71 10.65
N PHE A 225 -3.29 8.38 11.56
CA PHE A 225 -4.61 7.93 12.01
C PHE A 225 -5.71 8.26 11.00
N LEU A 226 -5.66 9.41 10.34
CA LEU A 226 -6.56 9.74 9.23
C LEU A 226 -6.39 8.73 8.08
N GLN A 227 -5.15 8.45 7.72
CA GLN A 227 -4.78 7.44 6.73
C GLN A 227 -5.33 6.04 7.09
N ALA A 228 -5.19 5.63 8.36
CA ALA A 228 -5.74 4.36 8.84
C ALA A 228 -7.28 4.31 8.73
N HIS A 229 -7.98 5.40 9.04
CA HIS A 229 -9.43 5.50 8.85
C HIS A 229 -9.81 5.48 7.37
N ASN A 230 -9.01 6.09 6.50
CA ASN A 230 -9.22 6.10 5.06
C ASN A 230 -9.13 4.73 4.41
N ARG A 231 -8.53 3.73 5.04
CA ARG A 231 -8.60 2.33 4.58
C ARG A 231 -10.03 1.81 4.48
N MET A 232 -10.92 2.23 5.38
CA MET A 232 -12.33 1.88 5.30
C MET A 232 -13.05 2.70 4.22
N HIS A 233 -12.73 3.99 4.12
CA HIS A 233 -13.39 4.89 3.17
C HIS A 233 -13.03 4.56 1.72
N SER A 234 -11.75 4.31 1.42
CA SER A 234 -11.29 3.87 0.10
C SER A 234 -11.87 2.48 -0.27
N ALA A 235 -11.96 1.57 0.70
CA ALA A 235 -12.61 0.28 0.49
C ALA A 235 -14.09 0.42 0.10
N ARG A 236 -14.85 1.31 0.75
CA ARG A 236 -16.25 1.60 0.36
C ARG A 236 -16.33 2.14 -1.06
N GLY A 237 -15.48 3.11 -1.40
CA GLY A 237 -15.44 3.68 -2.75
C GLY A 237 -15.19 2.61 -3.80
N LEU A 238 -14.16 1.77 -3.61
CA LEU A 238 -13.83 0.68 -4.52
C LEU A 238 -14.97 -0.33 -4.64
N LEU A 239 -15.53 -0.80 -3.53
CA LEU A 239 -16.61 -1.77 -3.54
C LEU A 239 -17.88 -1.23 -4.22
N SER A 240 -18.22 0.04 -3.97
CA SER A 240 -19.34 0.70 -4.63
C SER A 240 -19.14 0.77 -6.14
N TRP A 241 -17.93 1.12 -6.58
CA TRP A 241 -17.60 1.18 -8.01
C TRP A 241 -17.67 -0.21 -8.67
N ILE A 242 -17.02 -1.23 -8.08
CA ILE A 242 -17.05 -2.60 -8.60
C ILE A 242 -18.51 -3.12 -8.67
N SER A 243 -19.31 -2.90 -7.62
CA SER A 243 -20.71 -3.35 -7.58
C SER A 243 -21.55 -2.69 -8.66
N GLY A 244 -21.32 -1.41 -8.97
CA GLY A 244 -21.98 -0.69 -10.05
C GLY A 244 -21.61 -1.25 -11.44
N GLU A 245 -20.36 -1.61 -11.66
CA GLU A 245 -19.91 -2.21 -12.92
C GLU A 245 -20.43 -3.66 -13.10
N VAL A 246 -20.44 -4.47 -12.04
CA VAL A 246 -21.03 -5.84 -12.09
C VAL A 246 -22.51 -5.78 -12.46
N SER A 247 -23.27 -4.86 -11.85
CA SER A 247 -24.71 -4.73 -12.16
C SER A 247 -25.00 -4.30 -13.60
N LYS A 248 -24.09 -3.57 -14.25
CA LYS A 248 -24.23 -3.22 -15.68
C LYS A 248 -24.00 -4.41 -16.61
N ASN A 249 -23.10 -5.33 -16.22
CA ASN A 249 -22.79 -6.51 -17.04
C ASN A 249 -23.83 -7.63 -16.89
N ASP A 250 -24.67 -7.60 -15.84
CA ASP A 250 -25.76 -8.55 -15.60
C ASP A 250 -27.07 -8.17 -16.36
N GLN A 251 -27.12 -7.03 -17.06
CA GLN A 251 -28.23 -6.54 -17.87
C GLN A 251 -28.00 -6.77 -19.38
#